data_de07f5098d4274b8ec5de9480ab1732a
#
_entry.id   de07f5098d4274b8ec5de9480ab1732a
#
_cell.length_a   1.000
_cell.length_b   1.000
_cell.length_c   1.000
_cell.angle_alpha   90.00
_cell.angle_beta   90.00
_cell.angle_gamma   90.00
#
_symmetry.space_group_name_H-M   'P 1'
#
loop_
_entity.id
_entity.type
_entity.pdbx_description
1 polymer ?
#
loop_
_entity_poly.entity_id
_entity_poly.type
_entity_poly.pdbx_seq_one_letter_code
_entity_poly.pdbx_strand_id
1 'polypeptide(L)'
;MKKNKNLKLIRAWFSFLACYTRKKKSLWCMAAILLVIGIAAAQNADRHEIIRIGLYCAAPDEMTEAVLTNLETLDDGLYRFYRSSSLDYMQEDINLRKAECGYEFPNDLESQMQAVEDGCISVYTSPSTVLTAVVNEAVYNAIFQEYAKTMLANFIASYDVVSVKTADELKALVDENYAYEKENTPVFHVVYEDIPENFYDDQALFQIPVRGLAVLFIMLTALAGSSQYRHDAKKGRFLLRRPDEKWFVPFLYSYLPALFLSVFGLLALIIGSVAPVNVTLIAELALLIVFSALCSILCTLLGQIIKSSLAFDALIPVILLFCLLYSPVLMDLRDFIPGYKVLSWLAPTKWYFALHNFIL
;
A
#
# COMPACT_ATOMS: atom_id res chain seq x y z
N MET A 1 25.50 31.50 37.44
CA MET A 1 24.38 31.05 38.30
C MET A 1 23.00 30.97 37.61
N LYS A 2 22.62 31.86 36.68
CA LYS A 2 21.32 31.83 35.96
C LYS A 2 21.08 30.54 35.14
N LYS A 3 22.10 30.01 34.42
CA LYS A 3 22.01 28.84 33.54
C LYS A 3 21.62 27.56 34.30
N ASN A 4 22.12 27.35 35.51
CA ASN A 4 21.82 26.17 36.32
C ASN A 4 20.40 26.19 36.93
N LYS A 5 19.81 27.38 37.18
CA LYS A 5 18.42 27.50 37.66
C LYS A 5 17.40 27.15 36.55
N ASN A 6 17.67 27.56 35.30
CA ASN A 6 16.78 27.24 34.16
C ASN A 6 16.78 25.74 33.86
N LEU A 7 17.94 25.07 33.96
CA LEU A 7 18.04 23.63 33.71
C LEU A 7 17.24 22.79 34.75
N LYS A 8 17.32 23.20 36.03
CA LYS A 8 16.53 22.56 37.11
C LYS A 8 15.02 22.76 36.91
N LEU A 9 14.60 23.92 36.44
CA LEU A 9 13.21 24.24 36.14
C LEU A 9 12.67 23.41 34.97
N ILE A 10 13.43 23.34 33.87
CA ILE A 10 13.11 22.52 32.69
C ILE A 10 12.93 21.06 33.11
N ARG A 11 13.87 20.54 33.92
CA ARG A 11 13.81 19.15 34.39
C ARG A 11 12.59 18.90 35.28
N ALA A 12 12.23 19.85 36.12
CA ALA A 12 11.04 19.74 36.97
C ALA A 12 9.73 19.74 36.16
N TRP A 13 9.60 20.63 35.15
CA TRP A 13 8.45 20.65 34.27
C TRP A 13 8.36 19.36 33.41
N PHE A 14 9.49 18.90 32.91
CA PHE A 14 9.56 17.64 32.14
C PHE A 14 9.08 16.47 33.01
N SER A 15 9.62 16.30 34.21
CA SER A 15 9.24 15.22 35.11
C SER A 15 7.75 15.28 35.51
N PHE A 16 7.25 16.47 35.85
CA PHE A 16 5.84 16.69 36.19
C PHE A 16 4.91 16.34 35.01
N LEU A 17 5.21 16.87 33.83
CA LEU A 17 4.39 16.64 32.64
C LEU A 17 4.49 15.18 32.12
N ALA A 18 5.64 14.55 32.24
CA ALA A 18 5.80 13.13 31.91
C ALA A 18 4.92 12.26 32.84
N CYS A 19 4.92 12.53 34.13
CA CYS A 19 4.05 11.84 35.08
C CYS A 19 2.55 12.11 34.77
N TYR A 20 2.20 13.35 34.46
CA TYR A 20 0.84 13.74 34.07
C TYR A 20 0.39 13.06 32.80
N THR A 21 1.24 13.02 31.75
CA THR A 21 0.99 12.37 30.47
C THR A 21 0.73 10.87 30.64
N ARG A 22 1.56 10.20 31.44
CA ARG A 22 1.43 8.75 31.71
C ARG A 22 0.11 8.37 32.39
N LYS A 23 -0.51 9.28 33.15
CA LYS A 23 -1.81 9.04 33.84
C LYS A 23 -3.02 9.22 32.93
N LYS A 24 -2.87 9.73 31.70
CA LYS A 24 -3.98 9.94 30.76
C LYS A 24 -4.43 8.64 30.12
N LYS A 25 -5.65 8.18 30.47
CA LYS A 25 -6.24 6.95 29.90
C LYS A 25 -6.42 7.03 28.37
N SER A 26 -6.77 8.21 27.83
CA SER A 26 -6.95 8.42 26.38
C SER A 26 -5.67 8.14 25.58
N LEU A 27 -4.51 8.47 26.14
CA LEU A 27 -3.22 8.23 25.50
C LEU A 27 -2.91 6.72 25.39
N TRP A 28 -3.20 5.97 26.44
CA TRP A 28 -3.07 4.51 26.45
C TRP A 28 -4.04 3.85 25.48
N CYS A 29 -5.26 4.38 25.37
CA CYS A 29 -6.23 3.90 24.38
C CYS A 29 -5.70 4.10 22.94
N MET A 30 -5.14 5.26 22.64
CA MET A 30 -4.53 5.54 21.32
C MET A 30 -3.31 4.63 21.04
N ALA A 31 -2.46 4.41 22.05
CA ALA A 31 -1.34 3.49 21.95
C ALA A 31 -1.81 2.05 21.69
N ALA A 32 -2.86 1.59 22.39
CA ALA A 32 -3.45 0.28 22.18
C ALA A 32 -4.04 0.14 20.76
N ILE A 33 -4.76 1.14 20.27
CA ILE A 33 -5.30 1.14 18.89
C ILE A 33 -4.15 1.01 17.89
N LEU A 34 -3.07 1.75 18.08
CA LEU A 34 -1.92 1.72 17.17
C LEU A 34 -1.23 0.33 17.16
N LEU A 35 -1.11 -0.31 18.33
CA LEU A 35 -0.58 -1.68 18.42
C LEU A 35 -1.51 -2.70 17.75
N VAL A 36 -2.84 -2.56 17.91
CA VAL A 36 -3.82 -3.42 17.22
C VAL A 36 -3.71 -3.28 15.70
N ILE A 37 -3.50 -2.04 15.21
CA ILE A 37 -3.26 -1.78 13.79
C ILE A 37 -1.98 -2.49 13.33
N GLY A 38 -0.90 -2.43 14.10
CA GLY A 38 0.35 -3.15 13.81
C GLY A 38 0.15 -4.67 13.74
N ILE A 39 -0.58 -5.24 14.70
CA ILE A 39 -0.89 -6.68 14.71
C ILE A 39 -1.76 -7.06 13.50
N ALA A 40 -2.77 -6.25 13.18
CA ALA A 40 -3.62 -6.49 12.01
C ALA A 40 -2.83 -6.41 10.70
N ALA A 41 -1.86 -5.51 10.60
CA ALA A 41 -0.97 -5.41 9.45
C ALA A 41 -0.07 -6.63 9.32
N ALA A 42 0.51 -7.13 10.43
CA ALA A 42 1.31 -8.35 10.44
C ALA A 42 0.52 -9.56 9.96
N GLN A 43 -0.73 -9.70 10.43
CA GLN A 43 -1.60 -10.80 10.00
C GLN A 43 -2.00 -10.71 8.53
N ASN A 44 -2.04 -9.50 7.96
CA ASN A 44 -2.32 -9.31 6.53
C ASN A 44 -1.05 -9.44 5.67
N ALA A 45 0.12 -9.16 6.21
CA ALA A 45 1.39 -9.33 5.49
C ALA A 45 1.67 -10.80 5.12
N ASP A 46 1.26 -11.75 5.99
CA ASP A 46 1.35 -13.19 5.71
C ASP A 46 0.26 -13.69 4.75
N ARG A 47 -0.76 -12.89 4.50
CA ARG A 47 -1.77 -13.16 3.49
C ARG A 47 -1.32 -12.50 2.20
N HIS A 48 -0.45 -13.17 1.45
CA HIS A 48 -0.43 -12.99 0.01
C HIS A 48 -1.84 -13.39 -0.47
N GLU A 49 -2.75 -12.43 -0.55
CA GLU A 49 -4.00 -12.66 -1.28
C GLU A 49 -3.60 -12.82 -2.75
N ILE A 50 -3.30 -14.08 -3.10
CA ILE A 50 -3.13 -14.49 -4.48
C ILE A 50 -4.44 -14.10 -5.16
N ILE A 51 -4.37 -13.15 -6.07
CA ILE A 51 -5.51 -12.67 -6.82
C ILE A 51 -6.05 -13.83 -7.61
N ARG A 52 -7.28 -14.23 -7.33
CA ARG A 52 -7.91 -15.36 -8.00
C ARG A 52 -8.62 -14.87 -9.26
N ILE A 53 -8.39 -15.57 -10.37
CA ILE A 53 -8.96 -15.26 -11.67
C ILE A 53 -9.71 -16.49 -12.13
N GLY A 54 -11.01 -16.33 -12.38
CA GLY A 54 -11.87 -17.42 -12.82
C GLY A 54 -11.68 -17.70 -14.32
N LEU A 55 -11.59 -18.98 -14.69
CA LEU A 55 -11.63 -19.44 -16.06
C LEU A 55 -12.84 -20.35 -16.25
N TYR A 56 -13.60 -20.14 -17.30
CA TYR A 56 -14.75 -20.97 -17.63
C TYR A 56 -14.80 -21.26 -19.14
N CYS A 57 -15.06 -22.53 -19.48
CA CYS A 57 -15.44 -22.98 -20.77
C CYS A 57 -16.40 -24.17 -20.62
N ALA A 58 -17.50 -24.17 -21.36
CA ALA A 58 -18.51 -25.22 -21.22
C ALA A 58 -18.06 -26.56 -21.82
N ALA A 59 -17.38 -26.53 -22.95
CA ALA A 59 -16.86 -27.71 -23.66
C ALA A 59 -15.61 -27.30 -24.46
N PRO A 60 -14.43 -27.31 -23.84
CA PRO A 60 -13.21 -26.81 -24.48
C PRO A 60 -12.79 -27.72 -25.65
N ASP A 61 -12.37 -27.10 -26.75
CA ASP A 61 -11.63 -27.77 -27.81
C ASP A 61 -10.18 -28.03 -27.38
N GLU A 62 -9.38 -28.71 -28.22
CA GLU A 62 -7.99 -29.06 -27.91
C GLU A 62 -7.14 -27.82 -27.61
N MET A 63 -7.32 -26.75 -28.38
CA MET A 63 -6.61 -25.49 -28.20
C MET A 63 -7.04 -24.78 -26.92
N THR A 64 -8.34 -24.68 -26.65
CA THR A 64 -8.87 -24.06 -25.44
C THR A 64 -8.40 -24.80 -24.20
N GLU A 65 -8.38 -26.14 -24.22
CA GLU A 65 -7.88 -26.93 -23.08
C GLU A 65 -6.40 -26.71 -22.85
N ALA A 66 -5.58 -26.59 -23.89
CA ALA A 66 -4.17 -26.26 -23.78
C ALA A 66 -3.95 -24.85 -23.18
N VAL A 67 -4.72 -23.85 -23.63
CA VAL A 67 -4.68 -22.47 -23.09
C VAL A 67 -5.07 -22.45 -21.62
N LEU A 68 -6.16 -23.11 -21.24
CA LEU A 68 -6.64 -23.19 -19.87
C LEU A 68 -5.59 -23.85 -18.96
N THR A 69 -4.99 -24.95 -19.41
CA THR A 69 -3.94 -25.66 -18.68
C THR A 69 -2.67 -24.80 -18.52
N ASN A 70 -2.29 -24.07 -19.57
CA ASN A 70 -1.15 -23.16 -19.53
C ASN A 70 -1.40 -22.03 -18.51
N LEU A 71 -2.59 -21.44 -18.50
CA LEU A 71 -2.96 -20.40 -17.51
C LEU A 71 -2.99 -20.93 -16.07
N GLU A 72 -3.52 -22.16 -15.84
CA GLU A 72 -3.53 -22.77 -14.51
C GLU A 72 -2.13 -23.05 -13.95
N THR A 73 -1.15 -23.28 -14.81
CA THR A 73 0.26 -23.50 -14.44
C THR A 73 1.05 -22.20 -14.26
N LEU A 74 0.52 -21.07 -14.73
CA LEU A 74 1.10 -19.75 -14.51
C LEU A 74 0.93 -19.35 -13.05
N ASP A 75 2.01 -19.46 -12.28
CA ASP A 75 2.08 -19.00 -10.87
C ASP A 75 3.11 -17.87 -10.76
N ASP A 76 2.69 -16.65 -11.04
CA ASP A 76 3.53 -15.43 -10.93
C ASP A 76 3.62 -14.89 -9.50
N GLY A 77 3.02 -15.61 -8.53
CA GLY A 77 2.97 -15.17 -7.14
C GLY A 77 1.97 -14.02 -6.87
N LEU A 78 1.56 -13.27 -7.89
CA LEU A 78 0.61 -12.15 -7.80
C LEU A 78 -0.83 -12.61 -8.05
N TYR A 79 -1.05 -13.48 -9.03
CA TYR A 79 -2.38 -13.99 -9.40
C TYR A 79 -2.32 -15.48 -9.68
N ARG A 80 -3.46 -16.15 -9.47
CA ARG A 80 -3.65 -17.56 -9.75
C ARG A 80 -4.95 -17.75 -10.51
N PHE A 81 -4.84 -18.42 -11.63
CA PHE A 81 -6.00 -18.86 -12.40
C PHE A 81 -6.62 -20.12 -11.78
N TYR A 82 -7.93 -20.19 -11.77
CA TYR A 82 -8.66 -21.39 -11.37
C TYR A 82 -9.82 -21.66 -12.30
N ARG A 83 -10.09 -22.93 -12.57
CA ARG A 83 -11.19 -23.36 -13.43
C ARG A 83 -12.49 -23.38 -12.61
N SER A 84 -13.51 -22.67 -13.10
CA SER A 84 -14.85 -22.68 -12.49
C SER A 84 -15.69 -23.81 -13.09
N SER A 85 -16.52 -24.44 -12.26
CA SER A 85 -17.43 -25.50 -12.68
C SER A 85 -18.66 -25.01 -13.47
N SER A 86 -19.02 -23.72 -13.30
CA SER A 86 -20.08 -23.07 -14.06
C SER A 86 -19.87 -21.58 -14.15
N LEU A 87 -20.51 -20.94 -15.12
CA LEU A 87 -20.50 -19.49 -15.30
C LEU A 87 -21.10 -18.77 -14.08
N ASP A 88 -22.20 -19.30 -13.55
CA ASP A 88 -22.89 -18.71 -12.38
C ASP A 88 -21.99 -18.68 -11.14
N TYR A 89 -21.25 -19.77 -10.87
CA TYR A 89 -20.29 -19.81 -9.77
C TYR A 89 -19.14 -18.82 -9.95
N MET A 90 -18.65 -18.66 -11.18
CA MET A 90 -17.60 -17.68 -11.48
C MET A 90 -18.11 -16.26 -11.23
N GLN A 91 -19.32 -15.94 -11.68
CA GLN A 91 -19.93 -14.62 -11.43
C GLN A 91 -20.22 -14.38 -9.95
N GLU A 92 -20.66 -15.41 -9.21
CA GLU A 92 -20.85 -15.31 -7.75
C GLU A 92 -19.53 -15.05 -7.03
N ASP A 93 -18.46 -15.74 -7.40
CA ASP A 93 -17.13 -15.51 -6.81
C ASP A 93 -16.62 -14.08 -7.07
N ILE A 94 -16.88 -13.51 -8.26
CA ILE A 94 -16.55 -12.12 -8.58
C ILE A 94 -17.41 -11.16 -7.75
N ASN A 95 -18.71 -11.39 -7.63
CA ASN A 95 -19.62 -10.56 -6.84
C ASN A 95 -19.30 -10.59 -5.34
N LEU A 96 -18.87 -11.74 -4.82
CA LEU A 96 -18.42 -11.93 -3.44
C LEU A 96 -16.96 -11.49 -3.21
N ARG A 97 -16.28 -10.96 -4.23
CA ARG A 97 -14.87 -10.56 -4.20
C ARG A 97 -13.91 -11.69 -3.83
N LYS A 98 -14.25 -12.92 -4.15
CA LYS A 98 -13.36 -14.07 -4.03
C LYS A 98 -12.48 -14.25 -5.27
N ALA A 99 -12.92 -13.69 -6.40
CA ALA A 99 -12.17 -13.56 -7.64
C ALA A 99 -12.22 -12.09 -8.10
N GLU A 100 -11.13 -11.61 -8.69
CA GLU A 100 -11.00 -10.24 -9.20
C GLU A 100 -11.73 -10.06 -10.53
N CYS A 101 -11.57 -11.03 -11.42
CA CYS A 101 -12.24 -11.10 -12.71
C CYS A 101 -12.38 -12.56 -13.17
N GLY A 102 -13.10 -12.78 -14.26
CA GLY A 102 -13.28 -14.09 -14.86
C GLY A 102 -13.34 -14.02 -16.37
N TYR A 103 -12.88 -15.07 -17.03
CA TYR A 103 -12.83 -15.21 -18.48
C TYR A 103 -13.68 -16.41 -18.91
N GLU A 104 -14.61 -16.14 -19.81
CA GLU A 104 -15.39 -17.18 -20.49
C GLU A 104 -14.82 -17.39 -21.87
N PHE A 105 -14.37 -18.61 -22.12
CA PHE A 105 -13.84 -19.05 -23.40
C PHE A 105 -14.93 -19.74 -24.23
N PRO A 106 -14.95 -19.50 -25.55
CA PRO A 106 -15.84 -20.24 -26.46
C PRO A 106 -15.40 -21.69 -26.55
N ASN A 107 -16.32 -22.54 -26.97
CA ASN A 107 -16.08 -23.99 -27.16
C ASN A 107 -15.21 -24.30 -28.37
N ASP A 108 -15.14 -23.37 -29.32
CA ASP A 108 -14.50 -23.50 -30.65
C ASP A 108 -13.53 -22.32 -30.91
N LEU A 109 -12.68 -22.01 -29.91
CA LEU A 109 -11.75 -20.88 -29.93
C LEU A 109 -10.86 -20.88 -31.19
N GLU A 110 -10.35 -22.04 -31.59
CA GLU A 110 -9.48 -22.15 -32.77
C GLU A 110 -10.20 -21.69 -34.04
N SER A 111 -11.45 -22.14 -34.24
CA SER A 111 -12.27 -21.78 -35.40
C SER A 111 -12.62 -20.30 -35.45
N GLN A 112 -12.95 -19.70 -34.27
CA GLN A 112 -13.30 -18.29 -34.19
C GLN A 112 -12.07 -17.40 -34.42
N MET A 113 -10.89 -17.78 -33.93
CA MET A 113 -9.65 -17.06 -34.20
C MET A 113 -9.23 -17.14 -35.68
N GLN A 114 -9.45 -18.28 -36.32
CA GLN A 114 -9.20 -18.41 -37.78
C GLN A 114 -10.16 -17.55 -38.61
N ALA A 115 -11.42 -17.42 -38.18
CA ALA A 115 -12.42 -16.57 -38.82
C ALA A 115 -12.21 -15.07 -38.57
N VAL A 116 -11.26 -14.68 -37.70
CA VAL A 116 -10.98 -13.29 -37.26
C VAL A 116 -12.23 -12.63 -36.69
N GLU A 117 -13.01 -13.37 -35.89
CA GLU A 117 -14.17 -12.84 -35.22
C GLU A 117 -13.76 -11.97 -34.02
N ASP A 118 -14.36 -10.77 -33.91
CA ASP A 118 -14.12 -9.88 -32.79
C ASP A 118 -14.89 -10.34 -31.56
N GLY A 119 -14.24 -10.28 -30.40
CA GLY A 119 -14.90 -10.49 -29.10
C GLY A 119 -15.14 -11.96 -28.73
N CYS A 120 -14.28 -12.88 -29.19
CA CYS A 120 -14.40 -14.32 -28.92
C CYS A 120 -14.42 -14.68 -27.43
N ILE A 121 -13.82 -13.84 -26.56
CA ILE A 121 -13.69 -14.10 -25.11
C ILE A 121 -14.45 -13.04 -24.34
N SER A 122 -15.34 -13.48 -23.47
CA SER A 122 -16.09 -12.59 -22.58
C SER A 122 -15.35 -12.42 -21.25
N VAL A 123 -15.16 -11.16 -20.83
CA VAL A 123 -14.49 -10.82 -19.58
C VAL A 123 -15.52 -10.29 -18.58
N TYR A 124 -15.63 -10.94 -17.45
CA TYR A 124 -16.49 -10.53 -16.33
C TYR A 124 -15.67 -9.83 -15.26
N THR A 125 -16.04 -8.59 -14.96
CA THR A 125 -15.33 -7.74 -13.99
C THR A 125 -16.29 -7.13 -12.98
N SER A 126 -15.76 -6.79 -11.81
CA SER A 126 -16.47 -5.96 -10.81
C SER A 126 -16.13 -4.48 -11.01
N PRO A 127 -16.98 -3.52 -10.60
CA PRO A 127 -16.63 -2.10 -10.62
C PRO A 127 -15.38 -1.72 -9.83
N SER A 128 -14.90 -2.62 -8.98
CA SER A 128 -13.67 -2.45 -8.18
C SER A 128 -12.42 -3.13 -8.78
N THR A 129 -12.55 -3.76 -9.94
CA THR A 129 -11.44 -4.48 -10.60
C THR A 129 -10.38 -3.51 -11.12
N VAL A 130 -9.14 -3.66 -10.69
CA VAL A 130 -8.02 -2.76 -11.04
C VAL A 130 -7.02 -3.45 -11.99
N LEU A 131 -6.86 -4.76 -11.90
CA LEU A 131 -5.77 -5.51 -12.57
C LEU A 131 -6.14 -6.08 -13.95
N THR A 132 -7.28 -5.72 -14.52
CA THR A 132 -7.77 -6.26 -15.78
C THR A 132 -6.74 -6.17 -16.92
N ALA A 133 -5.97 -5.09 -16.97
CA ALA A 133 -5.00 -4.89 -18.06
C ALA A 133 -3.85 -5.91 -18.01
N VAL A 134 -3.30 -6.17 -16.82
CA VAL A 134 -2.18 -7.13 -16.64
C VAL A 134 -2.65 -8.55 -16.88
N VAL A 135 -3.84 -8.89 -16.37
CA VAL A 135 -4.42 -10.23 -16.54
C VAL A 135 -4.80 -10.48 -18.00
N ASN A 136 -5.36 -9.47 -18.69
CA ASN A 136 -5.63 -9.55 -20.13
C ASN A 136 -4.35 -9.87 -20.92
N GLU A 137 -3.24 -9.24 -20.60
CA GLU A 137 -1.96 -9.50 -21.27
C GLU A 137 -1.50 -10.94 -21.07
N ALA A 138 -1.63 -11.48 -19.85
CA ALA A 138 -1.31 -12.89 -19.57
C ALA A 138 -2.21 -13.85 -20.34
N VAL A 139 -3.52 -13.59 -20.39
CA VAL A 139 -4.49 -14.40 -21.14
C VAL A 139 -4.22 -14.33 -22.63
N TYR A 140 -4.00 -13.14 -23.20
CA TYR A 140 -3.64 -12.98 -24.61
C TYR A 140 -2.34 -13.69 -24.97
N ASN A 141 -1.34 -13.61 -24.08
CA ASN A 141 -0.07 -14.28 -24.31
C ASN A 141 -0.24 -15.81 -24.35
N ALA A 142 -1.00 -16.39 -23.41
CA ALA A 142 -1.29 -17.82 -23.39
C ALA A 142 -2.02 -18.28 -24.66
N ILE A 143 -3.04 -17.52 -25.11
CA ILE A 143 -3.78 -17.81 -26.34
C ILE A 143 -2.85 -17.71 -27.55
N PHE A 144 -2.08 -16.65 -27.65
CA PHE A 144 -1.18 -16.41 -28.77
C PHE A 144 -0.10 -17.51 -28.89
N GLN A 145 0.42 -17.98 -27.75
CA GLN A 145 1.40 -19.07 -27.73
C GLN A 145 0.84 -20.34 -28.34
N GLU A 146 -0.41 -20.74 -28.01
CA GLU A 146 -1.02 -21.93 -28.55
C GLU A 146 -1.45 -21.74 -30.01
N TYR A 147 -2.04 -20.58 -30.34
CA TYR A 147 -2.45 -20.28 -31.72
C TYR A 147 -1.28 -20.16 -32.69
N ALA A 148 -0.13 -19.60 -32.22
CA ALA A 148 1.07 -19.49 -33.05
C ALA A 148 1.61 -20.85 -33.50
N LYS A 149 1.48 -21.89 -32.68
CA LYS A 149 1.85 -23.27 -33.07
C LYS A 149 1.01 -23.78 -34.26
N THR A 150 -0.30 -23.60 -34.20
CA THR A 150 -1.22 -23.94 -35.26
C THR A 150 -0.96 -23.13 -36.53
N MET A 151 -0.75 -21.80 -36.38
CA MET A 151 -0.39 -20.93 -37.51
C MET A 151 0.91 -21.38 -38.18
N LEU A 152 1.93 -21.71 -37.39
CA LEU A 152 3.23 -22.14 -37.90
C LEU A 152 3.10 -23.50 -38.65
N ALA A 153 2.36 -24.46 -38.07
CA ALA A 153 2.12 -25.74 -38.71
C ALA A 153 1.40 -25.57 -40.05
N ASN A 154 0.35 -24.75 -40.10
CA ASN A 154 -0.40 -24.45 -41.32
C ASN A 154 0.46 -23.70 -42.36
N PHE A 155 1.30 -22.76 -41.91
CA PHE A 155 2.21 -22.04 -42.78
C PHE A 155 3.23 -23.00 -43.43
N ILE A 156 3.87 -23.87 -42.64
CA ILE A 156 4.82 -24.85 -43.16
C ILE A 156 4.13 -25.83 -44.13
N ALA A 157 2.91 -26.26 -43.79
CA ALA A 157 2.13 -27.16 -44.68
C ALA A 157 1.77 -26.52 -46.04
N SER A 158 1.71 -25.18 -46.12
CA SER A 158 1.44 -24.45 -47.35
C SER A 158 2.62 -24.40 -48.32
N TYR A 159 3.83 -24.77 -47.88
CA TYR A 159 4.99 -24.84 -48.75
C TYR A 159 5.16 -26.23 -49.35
N ASP A 160 5.13 -26.36 -50.69
CA ASP A 160 5.25 -27.59 -51.45
C ASP A 160 6.54 -28.43 -51.19
N VAL A 161 7.49 -27.88 -50.49
CA VAL A 161 8.79 -28.53 -50.17
C VAL A 161 8.66 -29.60 -49.08
N VAL A 162 7.54 -29.62 -48.32
CA VAL A 162 7.33 -30.51 -47.17
C VAL A 162 6.31 -31.63 -47.50
N SER A 163 6.24 -32.04 -48.74
CA SER A 163 5.26 -33.04 -49.24
C SER A 163 5.36 -34.46 -48.63
N VAL A 164 6.12 -34.66 -47.56
CA VAL A 164 6.39 -36.00 -46.99
C VAL A 164 5.80 -36.18 -45.59
N LYS A 165 5.30 -35.12 -44.92
CA LYS A 165 4.77 -35.23 -43.53
C LYS A 165 3.29 -34.87 -43.47
N THR A 166 2.56 -35.61 -42.65
CA THR A 166 1.16 -35.29 -42.35
C THR A 166 1.10 -34.04 -41.45
N ALA A 167 -0.04 -33.34 -41.47
CA ALA A 167 -0.24 -32.13 -40.62
C ALA A 167 0.01 -32.40 -39.11
N ASP A 168 -0.37 -33.63 -38.67
CA ASP A 168 -0.18 -34.04 -37.25
C ASP A 168 1.30 -34.26 -36.90
N GLU A 169 2.10 -34.84 -37.81
CA GLU A 169 3.54 -34.99 -37.63
C GLU A 169 4.25 -33.64 -37.63
N LEU A 170 3.75 -32.68 -38.36
CA LEU A 170 4.27 -31.32 -38.40
C LEU A 170 3.95 -30.57 -37.11
N LYS A 171 2.73 -30.72 -36.61
CA LYS A 171 2.32 -30.13 -35.32
C LYS A 171 3.17 -30.70 -34.19
N ALA A 172 3.39 -32.01 -34.14
CA ALA A 172 4.25 -32.64 -33.12
C ALA A 172 5.70 -32.12 -33.16
N LEU A 173 6.26 -31.90 -34.35
CA LEU A 173 7.60 -31.32 -34.51
C LEU A 173 7.68 -29.85 -34.06
N VAL A 174 6.62 -29.09 -34.36
CA VAL A 174 6.55 -27.68 -33.88
C VAL A 174 6.46 -27.65 -32.38
N ASP A 175 5.66 -28.51 -31.75
CA ASP A 175 5.52 -28.58 -30.30
C ASP A 175 6.84 -28.96 -29.62
N GLU A 176 7.58 -29.94 -30.14
CA GLU A 176 8.87 -30.38 -29.62
C GLU A 176 9.93 -29.25 -29.72
N ASN A 177 10.03 -28.59 -30.86
CA ASN A 177 10.97 -27.49 -31.04
C ASN A 177 10.59 -26.26 -30.23
N TYR A 178 9.32 -25.95 -30.12
CA TYR A 178 8.84 -24.82 -29.31
C TYR A 178 9.13 -25.01 -27.80
N ALA A 179 8.92 -26.24 -27.31
CA ALA A 179 9.27 -26.57 -25.93
C ALA A 179 10.79 -26.42 -25.68
N TYR A 180 11.60 -26.88 -26.60
CA TYR A 180 13.06 -26.78 -26.56
C TYR A 180 13.55 -25.31 -26.56
N GLU A 181 13.00 -24.47 -27.44
CA GLU A 181 13.34 -23.05 -27.55
C GLU A 181 12.90 -22.28 -26.31
N LYS A 182 11.71 -22.57 -25.76
CA LYS A 182 11.19 -21.94 -24.55
C LYS A 182 12.10 -22.18 -23.33
N GLU A 183 12.71 -23.36 -23.21
CA GLU A 183 13.64 -23.68 -22.12
C GLU A 183 15.03 -23.09 -22.31
N ASN A 184 15.53 -23.03 -23.55
CA ASN A 184 16.94 -22.76 -23.81
C ASN A 184 17.25 -21.36 -24.33
N THR A 185 16.24 -20.65 -24.86
CA THR A 185 16.46 -19.33 -25.47
C THR A 185 15.42 -18.33 -24.97
N PRO A 186 15.61 -17.71 -23.80
CA PRO A 186 14.73 -16.63 -23.36
C PRO A 186 14.79 -15.48 -24.37
N VAL A 187 13.68 -15.23 -25.08
CA VAL A 187 13.56 -14.18 -26.10
C VAL A 187 13.78 -12.79 -25.50
N PHE A 188 13.49 -12.63 -24.21
CA PHE A 188 13.70 -11.40 -23.47
C PHE A 188 14.49 -11.66 -22.20
N HIS A 189 15.63 -11.02 -22.06
CA HIS A 189 16.33 -10.88 -20.80
C HIS A 189 15.91 -9.52 -20.21
N VAL A 190 14.90 -9.53 -19.35
CA VAL A 190 14.46 -8.30 -18.67
C VAL A 190 15.46 -8.02 -17.56
N VAL A 191 16.31 -7.04 -17.77
CA VAL A 191 17.17 -6.51 -16.72
C VAL A 191 16.41 -5.35 -16.09
N TYR A 192 15.92 -5.54 -14.89
CA TYR A 192 15.37 -4.45 -14.10
C TYR A 192 16.55 -3.65 -13.54
N GLU A 193 16.87 -2.54 -14.19
CA GLU A 193 17.87 -1.60 -13.72
C GLU A 193 17.26 -0.77 -12.59
N ASP A 194 17.75 -0.98 -11.36
CA ASP A 194 17.43 -0.17 -10.16
C ASP A 194 15.96 -0.05 -9.73
N ILE A 195 15.14 -1.04 -9.98
CA ILE A 195 13.90 -1.16 -9.20
C ILE A 195 14.30 -1.70 -7.82
N PRO A 196 14.19 -0.93 -6.74
CA PRO A 196 14.50 -1.44 -5.41
C PRO A 196 13.66 -2.71 -5.18
N GLU A 197 14.29 -3.77 -4.64
CA GLU A 197 13.65 -5.07 -4.37
C GLU A 197 12.31 -4.95 -3.62
N ASN A 198 12.06 -3.81 -2.99
CA ASN A 198 10.83 -3.47 -2.29
C ASN A 198 9.67 -3.01 -3.20
N PHE A 199 9.88 -2.86 -4.52
CA PHE A 199 8.82 -2.35 -5.41
C PHE A 199 7.73 -3.41 -5.67
N TYR A 200 8.08 -4.69 -5.59
CA TYR A 200 7.13 -5.79 -5.71
C TYR A 200 6.44 -6.14 -4.39
N ASP A 201 7.05 -5.77 -3.25
CA ASP A 201 6.48 -6.01 -1.92
C ASP A 201 5.38 -4.99 -1.54
N ASP A 202 5.31 -3.84 -2.26
CA ASP A 202 4.37 -2.75 -1.96
C ASP A 202 3.00 -2.89 -2.65
N GLN A 203 2.76 -3.94 -3.47
CA GLN A 203 1.50 -4.11 -4.19
C GLN A 203 0.49 -5.06 -3.55
N ALA A 204 0.54 -5.31 -2.26
CA ALA A 204 -0.63 -5.82 -1.56
C ALA A 204 -1.70 -4.71 -1.57
N LEU A 205 -2.72 -4.87 -2.41
CA LEU A 205 -3.83 -3.93 -2.66
C LEU A 205 -4.55 -3.44 -1.40
N PHE A 206 -4.25 -4.00 -0.23
CA PHE A 206 -4.78 -3.64 1.08
C PHE A 206 -3.73 -3.70 2.20
N GLN A 207 -2.50 -3.26 1.94
CA GLN A 207 -1.57 -3.07 3.06
C GLN A 207 -2.08 -1.96 3.97
N ILE A 208 -2.28 -2.30 5.23
CA ILE A 208 -2.63 -1.31 6.25
C ILE A 208 -1.45 -0.34 6.37
N PRO A 209 -1.62 0.96 6.09
CA PRO A 209 -0.52 1.91 6.07
C PRO A 209 -0.11 2.29 7.51
N VAL A 210 0.51 1.33 8.23
CA VAL A 210 0.90 1.46 9.65
C VAL A 210 1.73 2.70 9.88
N ARG A 211 2.70 2.98 8.99
CA ARG A 211 3.58 4.15 9.06
C ARG A 211 2.80 5.45 8.94
N GLY A 212 1.92 5.55 7.96
CA GLY A 212 1.05 6.72 7.77
C GLY A 212 0.13 6.96 8.95
N LEU A 213 -0.49 5.91 9.47
CA LEU A 213 -1.36 5.99 10.64
C LEU A 213 -0.58 6.36 11.91
N ALA A 214 0.61 5.80 12.14
CA ALA A 214 1.46 6.18 13.27
C ALA A 214 1.79 7.68 13.27
N VAL A 215 2.19 8.21 12.11
CA VAL A 215 2.50 9.63 11.92
C VAL A 215 1.26 10.51 12.15
N LEU A 216 0.09 10.10 11.66
CA LEU A 216 -1.18 10.81 11.88
C LEU A 216 -1.57 10.82 13.35
N PHE A 217 -1.43 9.70 14.07
CA PHE A 217 -1.71 9.60 15.50
C PHE A 217 -0.75 10.46 16.34
N ILE A 218 0.54 10.54 15.97
CA ILE A 218 1.51 11.44 16.61
C ILE A 218 1.09 12.90 16.43
N MET A 219 0.67 13.29 15.21
CA MET A 219 0.16 14.65 14.96
C MET A 219 -1.12 14.94 15.77
N LEU A 220 -2.06 13.99 15.81
CA LEU A 220 -3.28 14.11 16.61
C LEU A 220 -2.97 14.31 18.10
N THR A 221 -2.01 13.55 18.65
CA THR A 221 -1.63 13.70 20.06
C THR A 221 -0.93 15.02 20.36
N ALA A 222 -0.14 15.54 19.42
CA ALA A 222 0.47 16.87 19.55
C ALA A 222 -0.61 17.98 19.58
N LEU A 223 -1.61 17.90 18.70
CA LEU A 223 -2.76 18.82 18.67
C LEU A 223 -3.58 18.73 19.95
N ALA A 224 -3.91 17.50 20.40
CA ALA A 224 -4.64 17.27 21.65
C ALA A 224 -3.87 17.77 22.89
N GLY A 225 -2.55 17.64 22.87
CA GLY A 225 -1.68 18.20 23.92
C GLY A 225 -1.76 19.73 23.98
N SER A 226 -1.71 20.39 22.81
CA SER A 226 -1.85 21.84 22.71
C SER A 226 -3.25 22.34 23.15
N SER A 227 -4.32 21.63 22.76
CA SER A 227 -5.69 21.90 23.23
C SER A 227 -5.80 21.78 24.74
N GLN A 228 -5.27 20.70 25.32
CA GLN A 228 -5.27 20.47 26.75
C GLN A 228 -4.55 21.59 27.53
N TYR A 229 -3.38 22.03 27.02
CA TYR A 229 -2.66 23.16 27.61
C TYR A 229 -3.55 24.42 27.73
N ARG A 230 -4.33 24.72 26.67
CA ARG A 230 -5.23 25.87 26.61
C ARG A 230 -6.38 25.77 27.61
N HIS A 231 -6.99 24.60 27.73
CA HIS A 231 -8.00 24.36 28.74
C HIS A 231 -7.46 24.48 30.13
N ASP A 232 -6.25 23.98 30.42
CA ASP A 232 -5.61 24.09 31.71
C ASP A 232 -5.18 25.52 32.02
N ALA A 233 -4.75 26.29 31.01
CA ALA A 233 -4.44 27.70 31.12
C ALA A 233 -5.69 28.52 31.47
N LYS A 234 -6.84 28.25 30.83
CA LYS A 234 -8.11 28.91 31.17
C LYS A 234 -8.58 28.62 32.63
N LYS A 235 -8.30 27.42 33.13
CA LYS A 235 -8.59 27.02 34.51
C LYS A 235 -7.64 27.67 35.55
N GLY A 236 -6.75 28.55 35.09
CA GLY A 236 -5.83 29.27 35.97
C GLY A 236 -4.64 28.47 36.51
N ARG A 237 -4.38 27.25 35.97
CA ARG A 237 -3.28 26.39 36.46
C ARG A 237 -1.89 26.99 36.27
N PHE A 238 -1.76 28.04 35.44
CA PHE A 238 -0.48 28.70 35.09
C PHE A 238 -0.40 30.15 35.54
N LEU A 239 -1.19 30.60 36.54
CA LEU A 239 -1.21 31.97 37.01
C LEU A 239 0.16 32.42 37.56
N LEU A 240 0.93 31.52 38.16
CA LEU A 240 2.25 31.78 38.71
C LEU A 240 3.41 31.53 37.72
N ARG A 241 3.10 31.41 36.45
CA ARG A 241 4.10 31.11 35.39
C ARG A 241 5.00 32.31 35.14
N ARG A 242 6.30 32.05 35.02
CA ARG A 242 7.29 33.07 34.66
C ARG A 242 7.22 33.45 33.19
N PRO A 243 7.61 34.66 32.79
CA PRO A 243 7.65 35.10 31.40
C PRO A 243 8.47 34.18 30.48
N ASP A 244 9.57 33.63 31.00
CA ASP A 244 10.50 32.75 30.26
C ASP A 244 9.89 31.39 29.93
N GLU A 245 8.77 31.00 30.56
CA GLU A 245 8.11 29.70 30.38
C GLU A 245 6.99 29.74 29.32
N LYS A 246 6.75 30.91 28.70
CA LYS A 246 5.62 31.11 27.77
C LYS A 246 5.67 30.22 26.54
N TRP A 247 6.85 29.86 26.07
CA TRP A 247 7.03 29.00 24.89
C TRP A 247 7.27 27.53 25.25
N PHE A 248 8.02 27.32 26.32
CA PHE A 248 8.52 26.00 26.68
C PHE A 248 7.42 25.09 27.24
N VAL A 249 6.54 25.61 28.09
CA VAL A 249 5.48 24.82 28.72
C VAL A 249 4.45 24.33 27.67
N PRO A 250 3.88 25.17 26.76
CA PRO A 250 2.97 24.67 25.72
C PRO A 250 3.65 23.70 24.77
N PHE A 251 4.92 23.92 24.45
CA PHE A 251 5.70 22.97 23.65
C PHE A 251 5.77 21.60 24.33
N LEU A 252 6.14 21.53 25.62
CA LEU A 252 6.20 20.28 26.37
C LEU A 252 4.84 19.56 26.47
N TYR A 253 3.74 20.32 26.57
CA TYR A 253 2.39 19.76 26.63
C TYR A 253 2.01 19.03 25.34
N SER A 254 2.52 19.47 24.20
CA SER A 254 2.32 18.83 22.90
C SER A 254 3.36 17.74 22.66
N TYR A 255 4.62 17.98 23.03
CA TYR A 255 5.75 17.12 22.72
C TYR A 255 5.76 15.80 23.50
N LEU A 256 5.51 15.83 24.81
CA LEU A 256 5.60 14.62 25.63
C LEU A 256 4.54 13.55 25.27
N PRO A 257 3.26 13.89 25.02
CA PRO A 257 2.31 12.92 24.53
C PRO A 257 2.68 12.38 23.13
N ALA A 258 3.15 13.24 22.23
CA ALA A 258 3.59 12.85 20.91
C ALA A 258 4.81 11.92 20.95
N LEU A 259 5.80 12.24 21.81
CA LEU A 259 6.98 11.39 22.05
C LEU A 259 6.60 10.03 22.63
N PHE A 260 5.67 10.00 23.58
CA PHE A 260 5.15 8.75 24.12
C PHE A 260 4.55 7.89 23.02
N LEU A 261 3.73 8.48 22.17
CA LEU A 261 3.10 7.74 21.06
C LEU A 261 4.09 7.36 19.96
N SER A 262 5.18 8.10 19.78
CA SER A 262 6.27 7.75 18.85
C SER A 262 6.92 6.41 19.22
N VAL A 263 7.09 6.13 20.52
CA VAL A 263 7.61 4.84 20.99
C VAL A 263 6.65 3.70 20.64
N PHE A 264 5.35 3.89 20.84
CA PHE A 264 4.34 2.90 20.47
C PHE A 264 4.16 2.79 18.95
N GLY A 265 4.34 3.90 18.22
CA GLY A 265 4.41 3.92 16.77
C GLY A 265 5.53 3.04 16.23
N LEU A 266 6.73 3.18 16.80
CA LEU A 266 7.86 2.30 16.44
C LEU A 266 7.56 0.83 16.75
N LEU A 267 6.97 0.54 17.91
CA LEU A 267 6.57 -0.84 18.27
C LEU A 267 5.54 -1.40 17.27
N ALA A 268 4.58 -0.58 16.84
CA ALA A 268 3.59 -0.99 15.83
C ALA A 268 4.24 -1.25 14.46
N LEU A 269 5.25 -0.46 14.06
CA LEU A 269 6.02 -0.69 12.83
C LEU A 269 6.84 -1.99 12.88
N ILE A 270 7.43 -2.30 14.04
CA ILE A 270 8.17 -3.56 14.24
C ILE A 270 7.21 -4.76 14.17
N ILE A 271 6.08 -4.69 14.89
CA ILE A 271 5.07 -5.75 14.90
C ILE A 271 4.49 -5.96 13.51
N GLY A 272 4.19 -4.86 12.79
CA GLY A 272 3.64 -4.89 11.42
C GLY A 272 4.64 -5.31 10.34
N SER A 273 5.88 -5.70 10.72
CA SER A 273 6.96 -6.07 9.80
C SER A 273 7.30 -5.01 8.73
N VAL A 274 6.90 -3.75 8.97
CA VAL A 274 7.12 -2.62 8.05
C VAL A 274 8.53 -2.01 8.22
N ALA A 275 9.16 -2.22 9.37
CA ALA A 275 10.51 -1.74 9.65
C ALA A 275 11.45 -2.95 9.88
N PRO A 276 12.48 -3.14 9.04
CA PRO A 276 13.46 -4.19 9.25
C PRO A 276 14.24 -3.96 10.56
N VAL A 277 14.52 -5.04 11.30
CA VAL A 277 15.16 -5.03 12.65
C VAL A 277 16.65 -4.65 12.59
N ASN A 278 17.13 -3.98 11.56
CA ASN A 278 18.53 -3.62 11.33
C ASN A 278 18.84 -2.16 11.77
N VAL A 279 19.95 -1.63 11.31
CA VAL A 279 20.45 -0.25 11.59
C VAL A 279 19.41 0.84 11.32
N THR A 280 18.45 0.59 10.44
CA THR A 280 17.32 1.45 10.09
C THR A 280 16.37 1.75 11.26
N LEU A 281 16.30 0.87 12.28
CA LEU A 281 15.41 1.02 13.43
C LEU A 281 15.75 2.23 14.31
N ILE A 282 17.05 2.51 14.48
CA ILE A 282 17.53 3.69 15.23
C ILE A 282 17.23 4.96 14.44
N ALA A 283 17.42 4.92 13.11
CA ALA A 283 17.10 6.03 12.23
C ALA A 283 15.59 6.33 12.24
N GLU A 284 14.75 5.29 12.17
CA GLU A 284 13.30 5.42 12.24
C GLU A 284 12.84 6.03 13.57
N LEU A 285 13.40 5.57 14.71
CA LEU A 285 13.10 6.15 16.01
C LEU A 285 13.52 7.64 16.07
N ALA A 286 14.72 7.95 15.58
CA ALA A 286 15.20 9.33 15.53
C ALA A 286 14.27 10.21 14.68
N LEU A 287 13.83 9.71 13.55
CA LEU A 287 12.91 10.39 12.65
C LEU A 287 11.56 10.67 13.33
N LEU A 288 10.97 9.69 14.02
CA LEU A 288 9.73 9.86 14.79
C LEU A 288 9.87 10.88 15.92
N ILE A 289 11.02 10.90 16.60
CA ILE A 289 11.34 11.89 17.64
C ILE A 289 11.44 13.30 17.04
N VAL A 290 12.14 13.46 15.93
CA VAL A 290 12.27 14.74 15.22
C VAL A 290 10.90 15.20 14.71
N PHE A 291 10.13 14.31 14.13
CA PHE A 291 8.78 14.60 13.66
C PHE A 291 7.85 15.06 14.79
N SER A 292 7.87 14.37 15.93
CA SER A 292 7.08 14.78 17.10
C SER A 292 7.47 16.17 17.64
N ALA A 293 8.76 16.53 17.56
CA ALA A 293 9.23 17.87 17.91
C ALA A 293 8.72 18.93 16.91
N LEU A 294 8.80 18.66 15.60
CA LEU A 294 8.30 19.55 14.55
C LEU A 294 6.80 19.79 14.68
N CYS A 295 6.01 18.73 14.86
CA CYS A 295 4.57 18.85 15.14
C CYS A 295 4.28 19.69 16.38
N SER A 296 5.04 19.52 17.44
CA SER A 296 4.86 20.25 18.70
C SER A 296 5.20 21.73 18.55
N ILE A 297 6.22 22.07 17.77
CA ILE A 297 6.56 23.45 17.43
C ILE A 297 5.40 24.08 16.65
N LEU A 298 4.91 23.40 15.60
CA LEU A 298 3.80 23.85 14.78
C LEU A 298 2.52 24.06 15.62
N CYS A 299 2.17 23.12 16.49
CA CYS A 299 1.03 23.24 17.40
C CYS A 299 1.17 24.41 18.37
N THR A 300 2.39 24.69 18.84
CA THR A 300 2.69 25.81 19.72
C THR A 300 2.52 27.14 18.98
N LEU A 301 3.00 27.23 17.73
CA LEU A 301 2.85 28.41 16.87
C LEU A 301 1.38 28.67 16.53
N LEU A 302 0.66 27.65 16.05
CA LEU A 302 -0.79 27.74 15.82
C LEU A 302 -1.52 28.19 17.08
N GLY A 303 -1.03 27.69 18.21
CA GLY A 303 -1.51 28.06 19.52
C GLY A 303 -1.37 29.53 19.86
N GLN A 304 -0.43 30.23 19.34
CA GLN A 304 -0.24 31.67 19.57
C GLN A 304 -1.09 32.51 18.61
N ILE A 305 -1.30 32.04 17.38
CA ILE A 305 -2.12 32.72 16.38
C ILE A 305 -3.60 32.63 16.78
N ILE A 306 -4.09 31.45 17.13
CA ILE A 306 -5.49 31.22 17.47
C ILE A 306 -5.70 31.38 18.98
N LYS A 307 -6.18 32.52 19.42
CA LYS A 307 -6.39 32.80 20.85
C LYS A 307 -7.56 32.04 21.48
N SER A 308 -8.59 31.74 20.71
CA SER A 308 -9.77 31.00 21.19
C SER A 308 -9.50 29.50 21.30
N SER A 309 -9.78 28.86 22.44
CA SER A 309 -9.63 27.41 22.60
C SER A 309 -10.68 26.65 21.79
N LEU A 310 -11.91 27.17 21.70
CA LEU A 310 -12.97 26.54 20.90
C LEU A 310 -12.62 26.53 19.42
N ALA A 311 -12.09 27.66 18.90
CA ALA A 311 -11.66 27.73 17.50
C ALA A 311 -10.48 26.78 17.22
N PHE A 312 -9.55 26.61 18.16
CA PHE A 312 -8.46 25.67 18.04
C PHE A 312 -8.96 24.22 18.03
N ASP A 313 -9.90 23.87 18.90
CA ASP A 313 -10.47 22.52 18.98
C ASP A 313 -11.23 22.17 17.70
N ALA A 314 -12.00 23.13 17.16
CA ALA A 314 -12.69 22.98 15.88
C ALA A 314 -11.74 22.82 14.67
N LEU A 315 -10.51 23.34 14.78
CA LEU A 315 -9.50 23.22 13.70
C LEU A 315 -8.81 21.84 13.69
N ILE A 316 -8.80 21.11 14.80
CA ILE A 316 -8.15 19.78 14.88
C ILE A 316 -8.64 18.82 13.78
N PRO A 317 -9.94 18.54 13.62
CA PRO A 317 -10.42 17.64 12.57
C PRO A 317 -10.10 18.14 11.17
N VAL A 318 -10.09 19.47 10.96
CA VAL A 318 -9.76 20.07 9.65
C VAL A 318 -8.29 19.82 9.31
N ILE A 319 -7.38 20.02 10.26
CA ILE A 319 -5.94 19.76 10.08
C ILE A 319 -5.72 18.26 9.81
N LEU A 320 -6.39 17.37 10.54
CA LEU A 320 -6.25 15.93 10.34
C LEU A 320 -6.75 15.49 8.97
N LEU A 321 -7.91 16.00 8.55
CA LEU A 321 -8.45 15.73 7.21
C LEU A 321 -7.50 16.25 6.12
N PHE A 322 -6.95 17.46 6.31
CA PHE A 322 -5.97 18.03 5.41
C PHE A 322 -4.70 17.15 5.33
N CYS A 323 -4.18 16.69 6.48
CA CYS A 323 -3.03 15.78 6.51
C CYS A 323 -3.33 14.45 5.81
N LEU A 324 -4.55 13.95 5.94
CA LEU A 324 -4.97 12.68 5.33
C LEU A 324 -5.08 12.79 3.80
N LEU A 325 -5.57 13.92 3.29
CA LEU A 325 -5.75 14.14 1.85
C LEU A 325 -4.46 14.55 1.13
N TYR A 326 -3.64 15.38 1.77
CA TYR A 326 -2.44 15.98 1.13
C TYR A 326 -1.12 15.32 1.54
N SER A 327 -1.18 14.17 2.18
CA SER A 327 0.00 13.37 2.52
C SER A 327 -0.28 11.91 2.17
N PRO A 328 0.73 11.12 1.75
CA PRO A 328 0.57 9.70 1.44
C PRO A 328 0.41 8.87 2.72
N VAL A 329 -0.63 9.20 3.53
CA VAL A 329 -0.93 8.50 4.78
C VAL A 329 -1.65 7.18 4.51
N LEU A 330 -2.69 7.21 3.67
CA LEU A 330 -3.49 6.04 3.28
C LEU A 330 -3.22 5.66 1.83
N MET A 331 -3.21 6.64 0.94
CA MET A 331 -2.99 6.46 -0.49
C MET A 331 -2.39 7.73 -1.10
N ASP A 332 -1.71 7.60 -2.20
CA ASP A 332 -1.14 8.74 -2.91
C ASP A 332 -2.18 9.34 -3.87
N LEU A 333 -2.57 10.58 -3.62
CA LEU A 333 -3.58 11.30 -4.40
C LEU A 333 -2.96 12.33 -5.35
N ARG A 334 -1.66 12.23 -5.67
CA ARG A 334 -0.94 13.22 -6.48
C ARG A 334 -1.58 13.45 -7.86
N ASP A 335 -2.07 12.37 -8.45
CA ASP A 335 -2.59 12.38 -9.82
C ASP A 335 -4.05 12.84 -9.90
N PHE A 336 -4.75 12.82 -8.75
CA PHE A 336 -6.18 13.16 -8.70
C PHE A 336 -6.45 14.62 -8.29
N ILE A 337 -5.53 15.27 -7.56
CA ILE A 337 -5.76 16.61 -7.01
C ILE A 337 -4.88 17.65 -7.70
N PRO A 338 -5.46 18.60 -8.47
CA PRO A 338 -4.70 19.68 -9.07
C PRO A 338 -4.08 20.58 -7.98
N GLY A 339 -2.80 20.92 -8.13
CA GLY A 339 -2.07 21.74 -7.15
C GLY A 339 -1.56 20.97 -5.93
N TYR A 340 -1.70 19.65 -5.89
CA TYR A 340 -1.25 18.77 -4.79
C TYR A 340 0.19 19.07 -4.35
N LYS A 341 1.12 19.26 -5.29
CA LYS A 341 2.55 19.49 -4.99
C LYS A 341 2.79 20.67 -4.04
N VAL A 342 2.07 21.79 -4.23
CA VAL A 342 2.24 23.00 -3.41
C VAL A 342 1.54 22.84 -2.06
N LEU A 343 0.26 22.41 -2.07
CA LEU A 343 -0.55 22.29 -0.86
C LEU A 343 -0.05 21.18 0.09
N SER A 344 0.50 20.11 -0.46
CA SER A 344 1.03 19.00 0.34
C SER A 344 2.20 19.40 1.26
N TRP A 345 2.99 20.43 0.90
CA TRP A 345 4.04 20.96 1.78
C TRP A 345 3.50 21.61 3.06
N LEU A 346 2.24 22.02 3.07
CA LEU A 346 1.57 22.53 4.27
C LEU A 346 1.13 21.41 5.22
N ALA A 347 1.07 20.16 4.75
CA ALA A 347 0.74 19.00 5.58
C ALA A 347 1.97 18.52 6.38
N PRO A 348 1.96 18.62 7.73
CA PRO A 348 3.13 18.22 8.52
C PRO A 348 3.50 16.76 8.36
N THR A 349 2.54 15.88 8.13
CA THR A 349 2.74 14.45 7.89
C THR A 349 3.60 14.20 6.66
N LYS A 350 3.51 15.03 5.61
CA LYS A 350 4.39 14.93 4.45
C LYS A 350 5.86 15.17 4.79
N TRP A 351 6.16 16.01 5.77
CA TRP A 351 7.55 16.27 6.18
C TRP A 351 8.23 15.00 6.71
N TYR A 352 7.45 14.15 7.40
CA TYR A 352 7.97 12.86 7.83
C TYR A 352 8.34 11.98 6.64
N PHE A 353 7.45 11.81 5.66
CA PHE A 353 7.71 10.99 4.47
C PHE A 353 8.86 11.56 3.62
N ALA A 354 8.96 12.89 3.50
CA ALA A 354 10.07 13.53 2.80
C ALA A 354 11.42 13.30 3.49
N LEU A 355 11.45 13.37 4.83
CA LEU A 355 12.65 13.08 5.62
C LEU A 355 12.99 11.58 5.60
N HIS A 356 11.98 10.72 5.64
CA HIS A 356 12.16 9.28 5.52
C HIS A 356 12.83 8.90 4.22
N ASN A 357 12.30 9.36 3.07
CA ASN A 357 12.86 9.08 1.75
C ASN A 357 14.25 9.70 1.51
N PHE A 358 14.67 10.64 2.35
CA PHE A 358 16.00 11.25 2.26
C PHE A 358 17.03 10.53 3.13
N ILE A 359 16.63 9.87 4.22
CA ILE A 359 17.53 9.27 5.22
C ILE A 359 17.63 7.74 5.04
N LEU A 360 16.54 7.10 4.66
CA LEU A 360 16.40 5.66 4.49
C LEU A 360 16.19 5.29 3.03
#